data_6f5bec00a4ed86e60230d983fa23dd80
#
_entry.id   6f5bec00a4ed86e60230d983fa23dd80
#
_cell.length_a   1.000
_cell.length_b   1.000
_cell.length_c   1.000
_cell.angle_alpha   90.00
_cell.angle_beta   90.00
_cell.angle_gamma   90.00
#
_symmetry.space_group_name_H-M   'P 1'
#
loop_
_entity.id
_entity.type
_entity.pdbx_description
1 polymer ?
#
loop_
_entity_poly.entity_id
_entity_poly.type
_entity_poly.pdbx_seq_one_letter_code
_entity_poly.pdbx_strand_id
1 'polypeptide(L)'
;CDDKHWNMLSCLPAYLPSNKRSGFLEELNKTIIRLRGFFSNNRQILRYKGIGFQELVFLKIEKSMIPFLINLYGQTYYLDKFIRNKNPALVMSQLARGIFYNLGELASLYNIPSVLISHGSHVPASNRYADLEWGEHGLGLMKTHYKYLAIQSPWALSYLKNKPSNSIPIITGPLIFTKTRRNEDYK
;
A
#
# COMPACT_ATOMS: atom_id res chain seq x y z
N CYS A 1 19.63 13.56 -6.76
CA CYS A 1 18.73 13.10 -5.69
C CYS A 1 19.59 12.69 -4.53
N ASP A 2 19.49 13.43 -3.44
CA ASP A 2 20.36 13.22 -2.27
C ASP A 2 20.00 11.91 -1.60
N ASP A 3 20.89 10.92 -1.59
CA ASP A 3 20.74 9.63 -0.90
C ASP A 3 20.43 9.74 0.60
N LYS A 4 20.64 10.91 1.18
CA LYS A 4 20.29 11.23 2.57
C LYS A 4 18.79 11.14 2.87
N HIS A 5 17.91 11.32 1.88
CA HIS A 5 16.46 11.25 2.11
C HIS A 5 15.93 9.82 2.26
N TRP A 6 16.53 8.85 1.58
CA TRP A 6 16.11 7.45 1.69
C TRP A 6 16.52 6.80 3.01
N ASN A 7 17.66 7.19 3.57
CA ASN A 7 18.11 6.71 4.88
C ASN A 7 17.26 7.23 6.05
N MET A 8 16.58 8.37 5.89
CA MET A 8 15.63 8.85 6.90
C MET A 8 14.43 7.94 7.10
N LEU A 9 13.94 7.27 6.06
CA LEU A 9 12.77 6.40 6.16
C LEU A 9 13.00 5.17 7.06
N SER A 10 14.23 4.69 7.18
CA SER A 10 14.59 3.56 8.03
C SER A 10 14.70 3.89 9.53
N CYS A 11 14.86 5.18 9.87
CA CYS A 11 15.08 5.65 11.25
C CYS A 11 13.83 6.25 11.91
N LEU A 12 12.67 6.20 11.26
CA LEU A 12 11.46 6.93 11.62
C LEU A 12 10.84 6.62 12.99
N PRO A 13 10.93 5.42 13.57
CA PRO A 13 10.41 5.18 14.92
C PRO A 13 11.03 6.08 15.99
N ALA A 14 12.27 6.55 15.77
CA ALA A 14 12.97 7.42 16.72
C ALA A 14 12.47 8.88 16.71
N TYR A 15 11.77 9.31 15.65
CA TYR A 15 11.28 10.68 15.52
C TYR A 15 9.83 10.90 15.97
N LEU A 16 9.14 9.83 16.38
CA LEU A 16 7.80 9.98 16.93
C LEU A 16 7.86 10.64 18.31
N PRO A 17 7.11 11.72 18.54
CA PRO A 17 6.92 12.27 19.86
C PRO A 17 6.41 11.18 20.81
N SER A 18 6.94 11.16 22.05
CA SER A 18 6.64 10.11 23.03
C SER A 18 5.14 9.94 23.29
N ASN A 19 4.38 11.04 23.35
CA ASN A 19 2.93 11.03 23.51
C ASN A 19 2.18 10.37 22.32
N LYS A 20 2.64 10.59 21.09
CA LYS A 20 2.06 9.96 19.90
C LYS A 20 2.38 8.47 19.84
N ARG A 21 3.60 8.10 20.25
CA ARG A 21 4.03 6.71 20.33
C ARG A 21 3.24 5.93 21.39
N SER A 22 3.06 6.50 22.59
CA SER A 22 2.32 5.83 23.66
C SER A 22 0.86 5.61 23.31
N GLY A 23 0.16 6.61 22.76
CA GLY A 23 -1.23 6.48 22.31
C GLY A 23 -1.41 5.42 21.22
N PHE A 24 -0.52 5.37 20.23
CA PHE A 24 -0.56 4.33 19.20
C PHE A 24 -0.33 2.93 19.78
N LEU A 25 0.65 2.76 20.67
CA LEU A 25 0.93 1.46 21.30
C LEU A 25 -0.22 0.99 22.19
N GLU A 26 -0.90 1.91 22.87
CA GLU A 26 -2.10 1.59 23.67
C GLU A 26 -3.23 1.04 22.79
N GLU A 27 -3.55 1.72 21.67
CA GLU A 27 -4.59 1.28 20.74
C GLU A 27 -4.19 -0.04 20.04
N LEU A 28 -2.93 -0.21 19.69
CA LEU A 28 -2.42 -1.45 19.14
C LEU A 28 -2.59 -2.61 20.13
N ASN A 29 -2.25 -2.41 21.41
CA ASN A 29 -2.45 -3.40 22.46
C ASN A 29 -3.92 -3.76 22.65
N LYS A 30 -4.82 -2.79 22.69
CA LYS A 30 -6.27 -3.05 22.76
C LYS A 30 -6.73 -3.91 21.59
N THR A 31 -6.24 -3.63 20.38
CA THR A 31 -6.56 -4.39 19.17
C THR A 31 -6.05 -5.83 19.26
N ILE A 32 -4.83 -6.04 19.74
CA ILE A 32 -4.24 -7.38 19.92
C ILE A 32 -5.03 -8.18 20.93
N ILE A 33 -5.42 -7.58 22.06
CA ILE A 33 -6.25 -8.24 23.09
C ILE A 33 -7.59 -8.67 22.48
N ARG A 34 -8.26 -7.81 21.71
CA ARG A 34 -9.51 -8.15 21.01
C ARG A 34 -9.33 -9.30 20.03
N LEU A 35 -8.27 -9.30 19.24
CA LEU A 35 -7.94 -10.37 18.30
C LEU A 35 -7.68 -11.69 19.02
N ARG A 36 -6.94 -11.69 20.12
CA ARG A 36 -6.72 -12.89 20.95
C ARG A 36 -8.03 -13.42 21.49
N GLY A 37 -8.88 -12.56 22.03
CA GLY A 37 -10.22 -12.94 22.51
C GLY A 37 -11.09 -13.54 21.40
N PHE A 38 -11.11 -12.91 20.22
CA PHE A 38 -11.86 -13.42 19.08
C PHE A 38 -11.40 -14.84 18.67
N PHE A 39 -10.12 -15.08 18.50
CA PHE A 39 -9.62 -16.39 18.09
C PHE A 39 -9.74 -17.44 19.20
N SER A 40 -9.64 -17.05 20.47
CA SER A 40 -9.84 -17.96 21.60
C SER A 40 -11.30 -18.45 21.65
N ASN A 41 -12.26 -17.59 21.33
CA ASN A 41 -13.69 -17.94 21.29
C ASN A 41 -14.08 -18.68 20.00
N ASN A 42 -13.29 -18.57 18.95
CA ASN A 42 -13.54 -19.14 17.61
C ASN A 42 -12.42 -20.09 17.18
N ARG A 43 -12.07 -21.05 18.04
CA ARG A 43 -10.91 -21.94 17.83
C ARG A 43 -10.95 -22.73 16.53
N GLN A 44 -12.14 -23.01 15.97
CA GLN A 44 -12.30 -23.74 14.71
C GLN A 44 -11.80 -22.95 13.49
N ILE A 45 -11.76 -21.61 13.52
CA ILE A 45 -11.35 -20.78 12.39
C ILE A 45 -9.88 -21.01 12.02
N LEU A 46 -9.03 -21.28 13.00
CA LEU A 46 -7.60 -21.52 12.80
C LEU A 46 -7.25 -23.00 12.98
N ARG A 47 -8.08 -23.89 12.42
CA ARG A 47 -7.81 -25.34 12.41
C ARG A 47 -7.81 -25.88 10.99
N TYR A 48 -6.87 -26.74 10.70
CA TYR A 48 -6.81 -27.51 9.46
C TYR A 48 -6.47 -28.97 9.79
N LYS A 49 -7.32 -29.91 9.34
CA LYS A 49 -7.18 -31.34 9.63
C LYS A 49 -6.98 -31.67 11.10
N GLY A 50 -7.70 -30.96 11.99
CA GLY A 50 -7.61 -31.16 13.44
C GLY A 50 -6.46 -30.43 14.13
N ILE A 51 -5.49 -29.87 13.40
CA ILE A 51 -4.35 -29.14 13.93
C ILE A 51 -4.72 -27.66 14.11
N GLY A 52 -4.49 -27.11 15.32
CA GLY A 52 -4.70 -25.69 15.60
C GLY A 52 -3.46 -24.86 15.23
N PHE A 53 -3.67 -23.73 14.58
CA PHE A 53 -2.60 -22.79 14.15
C PHE A 53 -2.61 -21.48 14.94
N GLN A 54 -3.39 -21.36 15.97
CA GLN A 54 -3.57 -20.12 16.73
C GLN A 54 -2.25 -19.55 17.25
N GLU A 55 -1.44 -20.37 17.91
CA GLU A 55 -0.16 -19.94 18.47
C GLU A 55 0.81 -19.47 17.38
N LEU A 56 0.84 -20.17 16.23
CA LEU A 56 1.65 -19.77 15.09
C LEU A 56 1.22 -18.41 14.51
N VAL A 57 -0.09 -18.19 14.41
CA VAL A 57 -0.66 -16.93 13.93
C VAL A 57 -0.30 -15.79 14.89
N PHE A 58 -0.44 -15.99 16.21
CA PHE A 58 -0.06 -14.99 17.21
C PHE A 58 1.45 -14.72 17.21
N LEU A 59 2.26 -15.73 17.09
CA LEU A 59 3.71 -15.57 16.96
C LEU A 59 4.04 -14.70 15.74
N LYS A 60 3.38 -14.93 14.60
CA LYS A 60 3.55 -14.12 13.39
C LYS A 60 3.09 -12.67 13.58
N ILE A 61 1.98 -12.46 14.27
CA ILE A 61 1.49 -11.12 14.61
C ILE A 61 2.55 -10.41 15.46
N GLU A 62 3.00 -11.00 16.54
CA GLU A 62 3.93 -10.40 17.49
C GLU A 62 5.31 -10.14 16.87
N LYS A 63 5.86 -11.10 16.13
CA LYS A 63 7.23 -11.02 15.61
C LYS A 63 7.36 -10.25 14.29
N SER A 64 6.28 -10.11 13.52
CA SER A 64 6.34 -9.48 12.20
C SER A 64 5.36 -8.32 12.02
N MET A 65 4.07 -8.53 12.35
CA MET A 65 3.06 -7.51 12.06
C MET A 65 3.16 -6.30 12.99
N ILE A 66 3.37 -6.52 14.29
CA ILE A 66 3.47 -5.41 15.26
C ILE A 66 4.66 -4.50 14.95
N PRO A 67 5.90 -5.01 14.78
CA PRO A 67 7.02 -4.17 14.38
C PRO A 67 6.79 -3.43 13.06
N PHE A 68 6.17 -4.11 12.08
CA PHE A 68 5.81 -3.49 10.81
C PHE A 68 4.82 -2.33 11.00
N LEU A 69 3.76 -2.50 11.78
CA LEU A 69 2.75 -1.45 12.04
C LEU A 69 3.34 -0.26 12.79
N ILE A 70 4.22 -0.49 13.77
CA ILE A 70 4.92 0.57 14.49
C ILE A 70 5.78 1.40 13.52
N ASN A 71 6.52 0.72 12.65
CA ASN A 71 7.34 1.39 11.65
C ASN A 71 6.47 2.17 10.65
N LEU A 72 5.42 1.56 10.14
CA LEU A 72 4.48 2.18 9.20
C LEU A 72 3.82 3.43 9.79
N TYR A 73 3.43 3.37 11.06
CA TYR A 73 2.88 4.54 11.76
C TYR A 73 3.89 5.69 11.84
N GLY A 74 5.14 5.39 12.20
CA GLY A 74 6.22 6.38 12.22
C GLY A 74 6.46 7.03 10.87
N GLN A 75 6.52 6.23 9.82
CA GLN A 75 6.66 6.69 8.44
C GLN A 75 5.49 7.58 8.02
N THR A 76 4.26 7.17 8.33
CA THR A 76 3.04 7.93 8.00
C THR A 76 3.02 9.29 8.70
N TYR A 77 3.40 9.32 9.98
CA TYR A 77 3.49 10.58 10.75
C TYR A 77 4.51 11.56 10.14
N TYR A 78 5.67 11.06 9.73
CA TYR A 78 6.68 11.89 9.05
C TYR A 78 6.19 12.37 7.69
N LEU A 79 5.57 11.49 6.91
CA LEU A 79 5.02 11.80 5.59
C LEU A 79 3.92 12.86 5.69
N ASP A 80 3.03 12.76 6.69
CA ASP A 80 2.00 13.75 6.98
C ASP A 80 2.61 15.14 7.24
N LYS A 81 3.63 15.21 8.11
CA LYS A 81 4.37 16.45 8.35
C LYS A 81 5.02 17.01 7.10
N PHE A 82 5.66 16.14 6.32
CA PHE A 82 6.32 16.52 5.08
C PHE A 82 5.33 17.13 4.09
N ILE A 83 4.18 16.49 3.87
CA ILE A 83 3.13 16.95 2.97
C ILE A 83 2.60 18.31 3.42
N ARG A 84 2.28 18.47 4.70
CA ARG A 84 1.80 19.75 5.25
C ARG A 84 2.81 20.89 5.06
N ASN A 85 4.08 20.61 5.30
CA ASN A 85 5.13 21.64 5.22
C ASN A 85 5.49 22.01 3.79
N LYS A 86 5.46 21.03 2.87
CA LYS A 86 5.88 21.24 1.47
C LYS A 86 4.73 21.59 0.53
N ASN A 87 3.50 21.24 0.92
CA ASN A 87 2.28 21.46 0.12
C ASN A 87 2.48 21.10 -1.37
N PRO A 88 2.81 19.84 -1.69
CA PRO A 88 3.14 19.46 -3.05
C PRO A 88 1.93 19.64 -3.97
N ALA A 89 2.16 20.12 -5.19
CA ALA A 89 1.11 20.28 -6.20
C ALA A 89 0.61 18.94 -6.76
N LEU A 90 1.43 17.89 -6.67
CA LEU A 90 1.11 16.57 -7.19
C LEU A 90 1.86 15.51 -6.38
N VAL A 91 1.19 14.39 -6.15
CA VAL A 91 1.77 13.17 -5.57
C VAL A 91 1.73 12.04 -6.60
N MET A 92 2.85 11.38 -6.80
CA MET A 92 2.94 10.24 -7.71
C MET A 92 3.59 9.04 -7.02
N SER A 93 3.11 7.85 -7.32
CA SER A 93 3.71 6.60 -6.87
C SER A 93 3.55 5.50 -7.90
N GLN A 94 4.47 4.55 -7.89
CA GLN A 94 4.36 3.30 -8.64
C GLN A 94 3.92 2.12 -7.76
N LEU A 95 3.77 2.34 -6.46
CA LEU A 95 3.37 1.32 -5.49
C LEU A 95 2.15 1.80 -4.69
N ALA A 96 1.28 0.86 -4.32
CA ALA A 96 0.13 1.08 -3.45
C ALA A 96 0.17 0.15 -2.24
N ARG A 97 1.34 0.02 -1.60
CA ARG A 97 1.55 -0.81 -0.42
C ARG A 97 2.35 -0.08 0.65
N GLY A 98 2.10 -0.43 1.91
CA GLY A 98 2.80 0.16 3.05
C GLY A 98 2.67 1.68 3.03
N ILE A 99 3.78 2.38 3.16
CA ILE A 99 3.82 3.85 3.20
C ILE A 99 3.25 4.50 1.92
N PHE A 100 3.39 3.87 0.76
CA PHE A 100 2.85 4.40 -0.49
C PHE A 100 1.33 4.29 -0.57
N TYR A 101 0.71 3.32 0.12
CA TYR A 101 -0.74 3.31 0.30
C TYR A 101 -1.19 4.51 1.13
N ASN A 102 -0.53 4.76 2.27
CA ASN A 102 -0.82 5.88 3.14
C ASN A 102 -0.53 7.24 2.47
N LEU A 103 0.44 7.29 1.55
CA LEU A 103 0.68 8.48 0.72
C LEU A 103 -0.55 8.85 -0.12
N GLY A 104 -1.22 7.87 -0.72
CA GLY A 104 -2.49 8.08 -1.44
C GLY A 104 -3.61 8.58 -0.52
N GLU A 105 -3.74 8.00 0.68
CA GLU A 105 -4.72 8.45 1.69
C GLU A 105 -4.46 9.89 2.12
N LEU A 106 -3.22 10.23 2.44
CA LEU A 106 -2.85 11.60 2.83
C LEU A 106 -3.08 12.61 1.70
N ALA A 107 -2.73 12.24 0.46
CA ALA A 107 -3.02 13.07 -0.70
C ALA A 107 -4.53 13.33 -0.85
N SER A 108 -5.36 12.31 -0.68
CA SER A 108 -6.82 12.44 -0.68
C SER A 108 -7.31 13.32 0.47
N LEU A 109 -6.78 13.14 1.68
CA LEU A 109 -7.14 13.92 2.87
C LEU A 109 -6.85 15.41 2.70
N TYR A 110 -5.75 15.75 2.03
CA TYR A 110 -5.33 17.14 1.78
C TYR A 110 -5.77 17.68 0.42
N ASN A 111 -6.63 16.95 -0.32
CA ASN A 111 -7.10 17.33 -1.67
C ASN A 111 -5.95 17.57 -2.66
N ILE A 112 -4.83 16.88 -2.50
CA ILE A 112 -3.70 16.97 -3.40
C ILE A 112 -3.95 16.03 -4.58
N PRO A 113 -3.79 16.49 -5.84
CA PRO A 113 -3.83 15.62 -7.01
C PRO A 113 -2.85 14.48 -6.86
N SER A 114 -3.31 13.25 -7.14
CA SER A 114 -2.48 12.07 -6.91
C SER A 114 -2.64 11.03 -8.01
N VAL A 115 -1.53 10.44 -8.43
CA VAL A 115 -1.46 9.46 -9.52
C VAL A 115 -0.72 8.22 -9.05
N LEU A 116 -1.37 7.07 -9.18
CA LEU A 116 -0.71 5.78 -9.09
C LEU A 116 -0.36 5.31 -10.50
N ILE A 117 0.90 4.99 -10.74
CA ILE A 117 1.36 4.44 -12.01
C ILE A 117 1.31 2.91 -11.91
N SER A 118 0.40 2.29 -12.66
CA SER A 118 0.31 0.83 -12.71
C SER A 118 1.60 0.21 -13.28
N HIS A 119 2.02 -0.92 -12.72
CA HIS A 119 3.17 -1.69 -13.23
C HIS A 119 2.95 -2.35 -14.60
N GLY A 120 1.79 -2.17 -15.23
CA GLY A 120 1.47 -2.72 -16.54
C GLY A 120 1.14 -4.21 -16.56
N SER A 121 1.45 -4.95 -15.53
CA SER A 121 1.29 -6.41 -15.44
C SER A 121 -0.02 -6.88 -14.82
N HIS A 122 -0.94 -5.96 -14.52
CA HIS A 122 -2.25 -6.31 -13.96
C HIS A 122 -3.17 -6.79 -15.07
N VAL A 123 -3.16 -8.09 -15.27
CA VAL A 123 -4.04 -8.77 -16.22
C VAL A 123 -5.02 -9.65 -15.47
N PRO A 124 -6.22 -9.88 -16.02
CA PRO A 124 -7.15 -10.85 -15.46
C PRO A 124 -6.48 -12.21 -15.33
N ALA A 125 -6.77 -12.91 -14.24
CA ALA A 125 -6.31 -14.28 -14.08
C ALA A 125 -6.87 -15.18 -15.21
N SER A 126 -6.06 -16.09 -15.69
CA SER A 126 -6.44 -17.00 -16.79
C SER A 126 -7.49 -18.03 -16.38
N ASN A 127 -7.62 -18.31 -15.09
CA ASN A 127 -8.56 -19.27 -14.54
C ASN A 127 -8.86 -18.98 -13.06
N ARG A 128 -9.87 -19.69 -12.50
CA ARG A 128 -10.32 -19.53 -11.12
C ARG A 128 -9.22 -19.75 -10.08
N TYR A 129 -8.32 -20.69 -10.30
CA TYR A 129 -7.24 -20.97 -9.32
C TYR A 129 -6.21 -19.86 -9.30
N ALA A 130 -5.84 -19.34 -10.46
CA ALA A 130 -4.97 -18.18 -10.55
C ALA A 130 -5.62 -16.92 -9.97
N ASP A 131 -6.95 -16.75 -10.09
CA ASP A 131 -7.66 -15.63 -9.46
C ASP A 131 -7.69 -15.76 -7.93
N LEU A 132 -7.82 -16.97 -7.38
CA LEU A 132 -7.73 -17.21 -5.93
C LEU A 132 -6.34 -16.91 -5.39
N GLU A 133 -5.30 -17.19 -6.16
CA GLU A 133 -3.90 -16.96 -5.74
C GLU A 133 -3.49 -15.49 -5.90
N TRP A 134 -3.81 -14.88 -7.04
CA TRP A 134 -3.30 -13.57 -7.44
C TRP A 134 -4.32 -12.46 -7.42
N GLY A 135 -5.62 -12.78 -7.39
CA GLY A 135 -6.69 -11.80 -7.47
C GLY A 135 -6.64 -10.76 -6.36
N GLU A 136 -6.46 -11.19 -5.11
CA GLU A 136 -6.32 -10.30 -3.97
C GLU A 136 -5.00 -9.50 -4.00
N HIS A 137 -3.94 -10.10 -4.53
CA HIS A 137 -2.67 -9.40 -4.73
C HIS A 137 -2.81 -8.28 -5.76
N GLY A 138 -3.39 -8.57 -6.92
CA GLY A 138 -3.64 -7.58 -7.96
C GLY A 138 -4.61 -6.50 -7.51
N LEU A 139 -5.70 -6.89 -6.83
CA LEU A 139 -6.66 -5.95 -6.26
C LEU A 139 -5.99 -5.01 -5.25
N GLY A 140 -5.14 -5.53 -4.36
CA GLY A 140 -4.42 -4.72 -3.38
C GLY A 140 -3.45 -3.70 -3.98
N LEU A 141 -2.99 -3.91 -5.23
CA LEU A 141 -2.19 -2.95 -5.97
C LEU A 141 -3.02 -1.86 -6.65
N MET A 142 -4.29 -2.10 -6.91
CA MET A 142 -5.17 -1.20 -7.66
C MET A 142 -6.24 -0.53 -6.78
N LYS A 143 -6.61 -1.14 -5.66
CA LYS A 143 -7.54 -0.57 -4.67
C LYS A 143 -6.80 0.43 -3.80
N THR A 144 -6.80 1.69 -4.21
CA THR A 144 -6.02 2.75 -3.57
C THR A 144 -6.85 4.02 -3.37
N HIS A 145 -6.30 4.98 -2.63
CA HIS A 145 -6.86 6.32 -2.45
C HIS A 145 -6.26 7.37 -3.41
N TYR A 146 -5.40 6.95 -4.34
CA TYR A 146 -4.96 7.84 -5.40
C TYR A 146 -6.13 8.24 -6.29
N LYS A 147 -6.22 9.53 -6.60
CA LYS A 147 -7.32 10.05 -7.43
C LYS A 147 -7.29 9.47 -8.84
N TYR A 148 -6.11 9.31 -9.39
CA TYR A 148 -5.92 8.80 -10.74
C TYR A 148 -5.08 7.54 -10.75
N LEU A 149 -5.41 6.62 -11.64
CA LEU A 149 -4.64 5.42 -11.92
C LEU A 149 -4.17 5.44 -13.38
N ALA A 150 -2.86 5.62 -13.58
CA ALA A 150 -2.25 5.59 -14.92
C ALA A 150 -2.13 4.14 -15.37
N ILE A 151 -2.89 3.77 -16.39
CA ILE A 151 -3.00 2.40 -16.92
C ILE A 151 -2.16 2.28 -18.18
N GLN A 152 -1.21 1.35 -18.14
CA GLN A 152 -0.24 1.15 -19.22
C GLN A 152 -0.71 0.17 -20.29
N SER A 153 -1.75 -0.63 -20.01
CA SER A 153 -2.26 -1.61 -20.96
C SER A 153 -3.79 -1.69 -20.97
N PRO A 154 -4.41 -2.01 -22.12
CA PRO A 154 -5.86 -2.27 -22.19
C PRO A 154 -6.31 -3.42 -21.27
N TRP A 155 -5.45 -4.42 -21.05
CA TRP A 155 -5.73 -5.55 -20.17
C TRP A 155 -5.90 -5.14 -18.71
N ALA A 156 -5.09 -4.19 -18.23
CA ALA A 156 -5.23 -3.64 -16.90
C ALA A 156 -6.55 -2.86 -16.76
N LEU A 157 -7.01 -2.18 -17.80
CA LEU A 157 -8.32 -1.54 -17.80
C LEU A 157 -9.46 -2.56 -17.72
N SER A 158 -9.38 -3.65 -18.46
CA SER A 158 -10.34 -4.75 -18.38
C SER A 158 -10.40 -5.36 -16.98
N TYR A 159 -9.23 -5.55 -16.34
CA TYR A 159 -9.16 -6.02 -14.96
C TYR A 159 -9.87 -5.07 -13.98
N LEU A 160 -9.65 -3.76 -14.11
CA LEU A 160 -10.29 -2.74 -13.26
C LEU A 160 -11.81 -2.68 -13.43
N LYS A 161 -12.33 -2.85 -14.63
CA LYS A 161 -13.78 -2.85 -14.87
C LYS A 161 -14.53 -3.91 -14.07
N ASN A 162 -13.86 -4.99 -13.72
CA ASN A 162 -14.41 -6.11 -12.98
C ASN A 162 -14.10 -6.07 -11.47
N LYS A 163 -13.34 -5.06 -11.01
CA LYS A 163 -12.96 -4.91 -9.62
C LYS A 163 -13.27 -3.48 -9.14
N PRO A 164 -13.83 -3.29 -7.95
CA PRO A 164 -14.13 -1.96 -7.43
C PRO A 164 -12.84 -1.15 -7.23
N SER A 165 -12.76 0.02 -7.82
CA SER A 165 -11.69 1.00 -7.59
C SER A 165 -12.29 2.38 -7.43
N ASN A 166 -11.79 3.16 -6.48
CA ASN A 166 -12.18 4.56 -6.30
C ASN A 166 -11.36 5.51 -7.18
N SER A 167 -10.33 4.99 -7.86
CA SER A 167 -9.45 5.77 -8.71
C SER A 167 -10.03 5.93 -10.12
N ILE A 168 -9.82 7.09 -10.71
CA ILE A 168 -10.19 7.37 -12.10
C ILE A 168 -9.10 6.82 -13.02
N PRO A 169 -9.40 5.84 -13.88
CA PRO A 169 -8.40 5.27 -14.78
C PRO A 169 -8.06 6.24 -15.91
N ILE A 170 -6.76 6.43 -16.16
CA ILE A 170 -6.22 7.20 -17.28
C ILE A 170 -5.36 6.25 -18.11
N ILE A 171 -5.71 6.06 -19.38
CA ILE A 171 -4.92 5.24 -20.29
C ILE A 171 -3.72 6.06 -20.74
N THR A 172 -2.53 5.70 -20.25
CA THR A 172 -1.28 6.38 -20.59
C THR A 172 -0.48 5.65 -21.66
N GLY A 173 -0.80 4.39 -21.91
CA GLY A 173 0.06 3.49 -22.67
C GLY A 173 1.33 3.11 -21.89
N PRO A 174 2.17 2.24 -22.47
CA PRO A 174 3.39 1.78 -21.81
C PRO A 174 4.42 2.91 -21.71
N LEU A 175 4.70 3.37 -20.51
CA LEU A 175 5.66 4.44 -20.25
C LEU A 175 7.09 4.10 -20.71
N ILE A 176 7.43 2.81 -20.76
CA ILE A 176 8.77 2.33 -21.18
C ILE A 176 8.96 2.43 -22.71
N PHE A 177 7.86 2.42 -23.47
CA PHE A 177 7.89 2.44 -24.94
C PHE A 177 7.46 3.78 -25.52
N THR A 178 7.59 4.87 -24.76
CA THR A 178 7.48 6.20 -25.35
C THR A 178 8.48 6.28 -26.49
N LYS A 179 7.99 6.62 -27.69
CA LYS A 179 8.82 6.82 -28.85
C LYS A 179 10.01 7.68 -28.43
N THR A 180 11.20 7.11 -28.37
CA THR A 180 12.43 7.87 -28.40
C THR A 180 12.28 8.78 -29.60
N ARG A 181 12.24 10.11 -29.39
CA ARG A 181 12.41 11.06 -30.50
C ARG A 181 13.63 10.55 -31.25
N ARG A 182 13.43 10.04 -32.46
CA ARG A 182 14.55 9.75 -33.33
C ARG A 182 15.35 11.03 -33.42
N ASN A 183 16.65 10.94 -33.21
CA ASN A 183 17.61 12.04 -33.32
C ASN A 183 17.68 12.61 -34.74
N GLU A 184 16.59 12.64 -35.49
CA GLU A 184 16.50 13.21 -36.83
C GLU A 184 16.37 14.74 -36.82
N ASP A 185 16.12 15.33 -35.63
CA ASP A 185 16.00 16.79 -35.47
C ASP A 185 17.32 17.48 -35.04
N TYR A 186 18.43 16.76 -35.02
CA TYR A 186 19.76 17.33 -34.69
C TYR A 186 20.71 17.31 -35.93
N LYS A 187 20.25 17.78 -37.07
CA LYS A 187 21.10 18.14 -38.18
C LYS A 187 21.01 19.63 -38.44
#